data_0b85a09e19f19100d79514c5591bef75
#
_entry.id   0b85a09e19f19100d79514c5591bef75
#
_cell.length_a   1.000
_cell.length_b   1.000
_cell.length_c   1.000
_cell.angle_alpha   90.00
_cell.angle_beta   90.00
_cell.angle_gamma   90.00
#
_symmetry.space_group_name_H-M   'P 1'
#
loop_
_entity.id
_entity.type
_entity.pdbx_description
1 polymer ?
#
loop_
_entity_poly.entity_id
_entity_poly.type
_entity_poly.pdbx_seq_one_letter_code
_entity_poly.pdbx_strand_id
1 'polypeptide(L)'
;GEHAALVAAFPTFRVRMAVRELGAALALPEADIERLARLADGWSSATAVEEELHRLPGGERILASPRWRALAFLAREAAGLPRHLSQHSGGMIVSARPLVELVPVVPAAFPGRQICQWDKDSCANAGFVKVDLLGLGMLAAVEECVDLIARARGESV
;
A
#
# COMPACT_ATOMS: atom_id res chain seq x y z
N GLY A 1 4.26 23.04 5.42
CA GLY A 1 4.26 24.34 4.74
C GLY A 1 4.11 24.17 3.23
N GLU A 2 3.89 25.24 2.53
CA GLU A 2 3.55 25.27 1.09
C GLU A 2 4.63 24.69 0.17
N HIS A 3 5.86 24.62 0.64
CA HIS A 3 7.04 24.19 -0.11
C HIS A 3 7.42 22.73 0.09
N ALA A 4 6.67 21.97 0.89
CA ALA A 4 6.94 20.57 1.16
C ALA A 4 5.66 19.76 1.19
N ALA A 5 5.69 18.54 0.65
CA ALA A 5 4.58 17.61 0.68
C ALA A 5 5.07 16.18 0.87
N LEU A 6 4.23 15.37 1.49
CA LEU A 6 4.39 13.93 1.51
C LEU A 6 4.07 13.38 0.12
N VAL A 7 4.79 12.35 -0.30
CA VAL A 7 4.55 11.70 -1.59
C VAL A 7 3.37 10.75 -1.47
N ALA A 8 2.53 10.67 -2.49
CA ALA A 8 1.46 9.68 -2.53
C ALA A 8 1.99 8.26 -2.76
N ALA A 9 1.18 7.30 -2.36
CA ALA A 9 1.29 5.92 -2.75
C ALA A 9 -0.07 5.44 -3.28
N PHE A 10 -0.06 4.57 -4.28
CA PHE A 10 -1.26 4.00 -4.86
C PHE A 10 -1.27 2.48 -4.64
N PRO A 11 -1.71 2.01 -3.44
CA PRO A 11 -1.86 0.59 -3.22
C PRO A 11 -2.85 -0.01 -4.23
N THR A 12 -2.44 -1.08 -4.88
CA THR A 12 -3.28 -1.82 -5.82
C THR A 12 -4.08 -2.89 -5.11
N PHE A 13 -5.14 -3.37 -5.76
CA PHE A 13 -5.94 -4.46 -5.23
C PHE A 13 -5.10 -5.72 -5.02
N ARG A 14 -5.12 -6.23 -3.79
CA ARG A 14 -4.60 -7.53 -3.39
C ARG A 14 -5.77 -8.47 -3.08
N VAL A 15 -5.52 -9.79 -3.03
CA VAL A 15 -6.57 -10.80 -2.88
C VAL A 15 -7.52 -10.52 -1.71
N ARG A 16 -7.02 -10.23 -0.52
CA ARG A 16 -7.87 -9.95 0.66
C ARG A 16 -8.79 -8.76 0.49
N MET A 17 -8.28 -7.71 -0.15
CA MET A 17 -9.05 -6.49 -0.37
C MET A 17 -10.07 -6.66 -1.48
N ALA A 18 -9.68 -7.31 -2.59
CA ALA A 18 -10.60 -7.65 -3.66
C ALA A 18 -11.77 -8.49 -3.14
N VAL A 19 -11.50 -9.51 -2.32
CA VAL A 19 -12.52 -10.35 -1.70
C VAL A 19 -13.50 -9.54 -0.85
N ARG A 20 -12.99 -8.66 0.01
CA ARG A 20 -13.87 -7.86 0.89
C ARG A 20 -14.71 -6.84 0.14
N GLU A 21 -14.09 -6.04 -0.71
CA GLU A 21 -14.76 -4.92 -1.34
C GLU A 21 -15.67 -5.36 -2.49
N LEU A 22 -15.17 -6.21 -3.38
CA LEU A 22 -15.97 -6.72 -4.49
C LEU A 22 -17.00 -7.74 -3.99
N GLY A 23 -16.68 -8.53 -2.96
CA GLY A 23 -17.63 -9.44 -2.32
C GLY A 23 -18.80 -8.70 -1.69
N ALA A 24 -18.54 -7.60 -0.98
CA ALA A 24 -19.59 -6.74 -0.44
C ALA A 24 -20.43 -6.08 -1.55
N ALA A 25 -19.80 -5.58 -2.61
CA ALA A 25 -20.49 -5.00 -3.76
C ALA A 25 -21.40 -6.01 -4.48
N LEU A 26 -21.02 -7.29 -4.49
CA LEU A 26 -21.82 -8.39 -5.03
C LEU A 26 -22.86 -8.93 -4.04
N ALA A 27 -22.99 -8.34 -2.87
CA ALA A 27 -23.86 -8.78 -1.78
C ALA A 27 -23.65 -10.27 -1.42
N LEU A 28 -22.39 -10.70 -1.36
CA LEU A 28 -22.02 -12.02 -0.86
C LEU A 28 -22.15 -12.05 0.67
N PRO A 29 -22.38 -13.24 1.29
CA PRO A 29 -22.47 -13.35 2.74
C PRO A 29 -21.17 -12.91 3.42
N GLU A 30 -21.27 -11.99 4.39
CA GLU A 30 -20.12 -11.43 5.11
C GLU A 30 -19.25 -12.51 5.77
N ALA A 31 -19.86 -13.51 6.36
CA ALA A 31 -19.16 -14.63 6.99
C ALA A 31 -18.26 -15.40 6.00
N ASP A 32 -18.71 -15.57 4.76
CA ASP A 32 -17.95 -16.25 3.71
C ASP A 32 -16.84 -15.36 3.17
N ILE A 33 -17.11 -14.05 2.98
CA ILE A 33 -16.12 -13.05 2.60
C ILE A 33 -14.97 -13.04 3.61
N GLU A 34 -15.28 -12.94 4.91
CA GLU A 34 -14.26 -12.89 5.95
C GLU A 34 -13.51 -14.22 6.12
N ARG A 35 -14.19 -15.34 5.92
CA ARG A 35 -13.53 -16.66 5.91
C ARG A 35 -12.52 -16.76 4.79
N LEU A 36 -12.89 -16.41 3.55
CA LEU A 36 -11.98 -16.41 2.40
C LEU A 36 -10.84 -15.41 2.59
N ALA A 37 -11.14 -14.19 3.01
CA ALA A 37 -10.12 -13.17 3.22
C ALA A 37 -9.08 -13.53 4.29
N ARG A 38 -9.47 -14.29 5.35
CA ARG A 38 -8.54 -14.77 6.36
C ARG A 38 -7.63 -15.89 5.86
N LEU A 39 -8.14 -16.78 5.02
CA LEU A 39 -7.39 -17.92 4.50
C LEU A 39 -6.46 -17.53 3.35
N ALA A 40 -6.83 -16.54 2.57
CA ALA A 40 -6.03 -16.07 1.44
C ALA A 40 -4.70 -15.46 1.89
N ASP A 41 -3.65 -15.65 1.10
CA ASP A 41 -2.38 -14.96 1.30
C ASP A 41 -2.54 -13.46 1.00
N GLY A 42 -2.27 -12.63 2.02
CA GLY A 42 -2.43 -11.18 1.92
C GLY A 42 -1.51 -10.48 0.92
N TRP A 43 -0.44 -11.14 0.49
CA TRP A 43 0.53 -10.62 -0.48
C TRP A 43 0.21 -11.00 -1.92
N SER A 44 -0.63 -12.01 -2.13
CA SER A 44 -1.03 -12.46 -3.45
C SER A 44 -1.79 -11.38 -4.22
N SER A 45 -1.62 -11.37 -5.54
CA SER A 45 -2.40 -10.53 -6.45
C SER A 45 -3.89 -10.85 -6.35
N ALA A 46 -4.73 -9.89 -6.68
CA ALA A 46 -6.16 -10.11 -6.80
C ALA A 46 -6.53 -11.19 -7.85
N THR A 47 -5.64 -11.48 -8.80
CA THR A 47 -5.81 -12.59 -9.75
C THR A 47 -5.89 -13.96 -9.07
N ALA A 48 -5.37 -14.11 -7.86
CA ALA A 48 -5.38 -15.38 -7.13
C ALA A 48 -6.75 -15.71 -6.47
N VAL A 49 -7.76 -14.85 -6.56
CA VAL A 49 -9.06 -15.07 -5.88
C VAL A 49 -9.71 -16.37 -6.32
N GLU A 50 -9.67 -16.73 -7.60
CA GLU A 50 -10.25 -17.97 -8.11
C GLU A 50 -9.52 -19.20 -7.54
N GLU A 51 -8.21 -19.18 -7.50
CA GLU A 51 -7.38 -20.23 -6.93
C GLU A 51 -7.62 -20.39 -5.42
N GLU A 52 -7.72 -19.28 -4.69
CA GLU A 52 -8.05 -19.30 -3.26
C GLU A 52 -9.46 -19.86 -3.00
N LEU A 53 -10.42 -19.58 -3.88
CA LEU A 53 -11.76 -20.18 -3.81
C LEU A 53 -11.72 -21.71 -4.00
N HIS A 54 -10.92 -22.21 -4.94
CA HIS A 54 -10.74 -23.65 -5.15
C HIS A 54 -10.12 -24.36 -3.95
N ARG A 55 -9.23 -23.69 -3.20
CA ARG A 55 -8.60 -24.26 -1.98
C ARG A 55 -9.56 -24.37 -0.79
N LEU A 56 -10.71 -23.69 -0.84
CA LEU A 56 -11.70 -23.81 0.23
C LEU A 56 -12.40 -25.18 0.23
N PRO A 57 -12.74 -25.74 1.39
CA PRO A 57 -13.65 -26.88 1.47
C PRO A 57 -14.97 -26.55 0.76
N GLY A 58 -15.31 -27.32 -0.27
CA GLY A 58 -16.49 -27.06 -1.09
C GLY A 58 -16.35 -25.94 -2.10
N GLY A 59 -15.13 -25.52 -2.45
CA GLY A 59 -14.82 -24.43 -3.37
C GLY A 59 -15.49 -24.55 -4.72
N GLU A 60 -15.59 -25.75 -5.28
CA GLU A 60 -16.31 -25.99 -6.53
C GLU A 60 -17.81 -25.66 -6.45
N ARG A 61 -18.45 -25.96 -5.31
CA ARG A 61 -19.85 -25.59 -5.06
C ARG A 61 -20.00 -24.06 -4.94
N ILE A 62 -19.03 -23.41 -4.32
CA ILE A 62 -18.97 -21.94 -4.22
C ILE A 62 -18.86 -21.35 -5.62
N LEU A 63 -17.94 -21.82 -6.43
CA LEU A 63 -17.74 -21.37 -7.81
C LEU A 63 -18.89 -21.77 -8.77
N ALA A 64 -19.75 -22.70 -8.40
CA ALA A 64 -20.99 -22.94 -9.14
C ALA A 64 -21.96 -21.74 -9.05
N SER A 65 -21.86 -20.90 -8.01
CA SER A 65 -22.67 -19.69 -7.86
C SER A 65 -22.22 -18.60 -8.83
N PRO A 66 -23.15 -17.97 -9.60
CA PRO A 66 -22.82 -16.88 -10.50
C PRO A 66 -22.13 -15.69 -9.82
N ARG A 67 -22.51 -15.36 -8.57
CA ARG A 67 -21.94 -14.25 -7.82
C ARG A 67 -20.47 -14.49 -7.45
N TRP A 68 -20.11 -15.70 -7.06
CA TRP A 68 -18.74 -16.07 -6.74
C TRP A 68 -17.85 -16.12 -7.98
N ARG A 69 -18.38 -16.55 -9.12
CA ARG A 69 -17.66 -16.44 -10.41
C ARG A 69 -17.47 -14.98 -10.81
N ALA A 70 -18.49 -14.14 -10.60
CA ALA A 70 -18.36 -12.71 -10.83
C ALA A 70 -17.29 -12.08 -9.93
N LEU A 71 -17.17 -12.50 -8.66
CA LEU A 71 -16.10 -12.06 -7.76
C LEU A 71 -14.72 -12.40 -8.34
N ALA A 72 -14.49 -13.64 -8.77
CA ALA A 72 -13.21 -14.08 -9.33
C ALA A 72 -12.88 -13.30 -10.62
N PHE A 73 -13.86 -13.11 -11.49
CA PHE A 73 -13.70 -12.32 -12.70
C PHE A 73 -13.34 -10.86 -12.41
N LEU A 74 -14.13 -10.19 -11.56
CA LEU A 74 -13.91 -8.78 -11.22
C LEU A 74 -12.60 -8.57 -10.47
N ALA A 75 -12.21 -9.51 -9.61
CA ALA A 75 -10.93 -9.44 -8.92
C ALA A 75 -9.74 -9.50 -9.89
N ARG A 76 -9.83 -10.32 -10.93
CA ARG A 76 -8.83 -10.38 -11.99
C ARG A 76 -8.75 -9.08 -12.77
N GLU A 77 -9.89 -8.49 -13.13
CA GLU A 77 -9.96 -7.21 -13.84
C GLU A 77 -9.46 -6.03 -12.97
N ALA A 78 -9.68 -6.10 -11.66
CA ALA A 78 -9.22 -5.09 -10.70
C ALA A 78 -7.72 -5.24 -10.34
N ALA A 79 -7.09 -6.35 -10.71
CA ALA A 79 -5.69 -6.59 -10.37
C ALA A 79 -4.78 -5.52 -10.99
N GLY A 80 -3.93 -4.92 -10.15
CA GLY A 80 -3.04 -3.84 -10.59
C GLY A 80 -3.68 -2.46 -10.66
N LEU A 81 -5.02 -2.34 -10.59
CA LEU A 81 -5.67 -1.04 -10.52
C LEU A 81 -5.41 -0.39 -9.15
N PRO A 82 -5.23 0.93 -9.10
CA PRO A 82 -5.17 1.68 -7.86
C PRO A 82 -6.47 1.53 -7.07
N ARG A 83 -6.36 1.20 -5.78
CA ARG A 83 -7.53 1.13 -4.90
C ARG A 83 -7.90 2.49 -4.31
N HIS A 84 -6.92 3.21 -3.84
CA HIS A 84 -7.08 4.55 -3.27
C HIS A 84 -5.75 5.30 -3.27
N LEU A 85 -5.84 6.60 -3.08
CA LEU A 85 -4.67 7.41 -2.77
C LEU A 85 -4.31 7.23 -1.30
N SER A 86 -3.06 6.88 -1.04
CA SER A 86 -2.49 6.74 0.28
C SER A 86 -1.24 7.63 0.41
N GLN A 87 -0.69 7.70 1.59
CA GLN A 87 0.54 8.39 1.88
C GLN A 87 1.72 7.41 1.84
N HIS A 88 2.81 7.76 1.17
CA HIS A 88 4.07 7.01 1.26
C HIS A 88 4.64 7.11 2.67
N SER A 89 5.21 6.02 3.18
CA SER A 89 5.66 5.90 4.57
C SER A 89 6.80 6.86 4.95
N GLY A 90 7.63 7.27 4.01
CA GLY A 90 8.80 8.11 4.28
C GLY A 90 9.12 9.13 3.20
N GLY A 91 8.45 9.06 2.04
CA GLY A 91 8.77 9.94 0.91
C GLY A 91 8.23 11.36 1.10
N MET A 92 9.12 12.33 0.91
CA MET A 92 8.82 13.76 0.96
C MET A 92 9.44 14.46 -0.24
N ILE A 93 8.75 15.45 -0.79
CA ILE A 93 9.30 16.37 -1.78
C ILE A 93 9.40 17.77 -1.19
N VAL A 94 10.40 18.51 -1.64
CA VAL A 94 10.65 19.89 -1.26
C VAL A 94 10.89 20.73 -2.52
N SER A 95 10.38 21.95 -2.55
CA SER A 95 10.51 22.87 -3.67
C SER A 95 10.84 24.28 -3.20
N ALA A 96 11.56 25.02 -4.03
CA ALA A 96 11.78 26.46 -3.82
C ALA A 96 10.50 27.29 -4.07
N ARG A 97 9.55 26.74 -4.83
CA ARG A 97 8.25 27.37 -5.13
C ARG A 97 7.12 26.65 -4.38
N PRO A 98 5.98 27.33 -4.13
CA PRO A 98 4.80 26.64 -3.59
C PRO A 98 4.42 25.44 -4.45
N LEU A 99 4.25 24.27 -3.82
CA LEU A 99 4.00 23.02 -4.55
C LEU A 99 2.69 23.02 -5.33
N VAL A 100 1.68 23.76 -4.86
CA VAL A 100 0.39 23.93 -5.56
C VAL A 100 0.52 24.50 -6.97
N GLU A 101 1.60 25.25 -7.25
CA GLU A 101 1.89 25.78 -8.58
C GLU A 101 2.50 24.74 -9.52
N LEU A 102 3.01 23.64 -8.99
CA LEU A 102 3.78 22.65 -9.73
C LEU A 102 3.05 21.31 -9.87
N VAL A 103 2.32 20.89 -8.83
CA VAL A 103 1.68 19.57 -8.75
C VAL A 103 0.36 19.66 -7.99
N PRO A 104 -0.59 18.75 -8.26
CA PRO A 104 -1.79 18.65 -7.44
C PRO A 104 -1.43 18.26 -6.01
N VAL A 105 -1.97 19.00 -5.04
CA VAL A 105 -1.79 18.71 -3.61
C VAL A 105 -3.15 18.62 -2.91
N VAL A 106 -3.22 17.81 -1.88
CA VAL A 106 -4.38 17.67 -1.00
C VAL A 106 -3.94 17.72 0.46
N PRO A 107 -4.80 18.14 1.38
CA PRO A 107 -4.51 18.04 2.81
C PRO A 107 -4.22 16.59 3.22
N ALA A 108 -3.21 16.39 4.06
CA ALA A 108 -2.96 15.10 4.71
C ALA A 108 -3.90 14.93 5.91
N ALA A 109 -3.99 13.69 6.42
CA ALA A 109 -4.77 13.39 7.61
C ALA A 109 -4.29 14.17 8.86
N PHE A 110 -3.00 14.48 8.93
CA PHE A 110 -2.45 15.28 10.02
C PHE A 110 -2.49 16.79 9.66
N PRO A 111 -3.05 17.65 10.52
CA PRO A 111 -3.17 19.07 10.25
C PRO A 111 -1.82 19.75 9.91
N GLY A 112 -1.84 20.70 9.00
CA GLY A 112 -0.66 21.45 8.56
C GLY A 112 0.27 20.69 7.60
N ARG A 113 -0.09 19.48 7.19
CA ARG A 113 0.62 18.71 6.18
C ARG A 113 -0.21 18.57 4.91
N GLN A 114 0.48 18.36 3.80
CA GLN A 114 -0.15 18.11 2.50
C GLN A 114 0.50 16.91 1.81
N ILE A 115 -0.25 16.28 0.90
CA ILE A 115 0.18 15.17 0.07
C ILE A 115 0.21 15.64 -1.37
N CYS A 116 1.35 15.45 -2.05
CA CYS A 116 1.42 15.50 -3.49
C CYS A 116 0.70 14.29 -4.07
N GLN A 117 -0.23 14.49 -5.00
CA GLN A 117 -1.03 13.41 -5.59
C GLN A 117 -0.27 12.58 -6.65
N TRP A 118 1.04 12.69 -6.70
CA TRP A 118 1.92 11.90 -7.53
C TRP A 118 2.67 10.88 -6.65
N ASP A 119 2.95 9.73 -7.23
CA ASP A 119 3.81 8.72 -6.61
C ASP A 119 5.30 9.11 -6.70
N LYS A 120 6.14 8.28 -6.08
CA LYS A 120 7.57 8.55 -6.00
C LYS A 120 8.24 8.60 -7.39
N ASP A 121 7.77 7.78 -8.33
CA ASP A 121 8.39 7.65 -9.65
C ASP A 121 7.99 8.83 -10.53
N SER A 122 6.72 9.25 -10.47
CA SER A 122 6.24 10.47 -11.11
C SER A 122 6.95 11.72 -10.59
N CYS A 123 7.14 11.82 -9.26
CA CYS A 123 7.91 12.93 -8.67
C CYS A 123 9.36 12.94 -9.14
N ALA A 124 10.01 11.78 -9.21
CA ALA A 124 11.40 11.66 -9.69
C ALA A 124 11.52 12.04 -11.17
N ASN A 125 10.59 11.57 -12.01
CA ASN A 125 10.55 11.89 -13.44
C ASN A 125 10.34 13.38 -13.70
N ALA A 126 9.61 14.07 -12.82
CA ALA A 126 9.41 15.51 -12.86
C ALA A 126 10.58 16.31 -12.29
N GLY A 127 11.65 15.67 -11.83
CA GLY A 127 12.87 16.33 -11.34
C GLY A 127 12.77 16.87 -9.92
N PHE A 128 11.78 16.46 -9.13
CA PHE A 128 11.70 16.85 -7.72
C PHE A 128 12.82 16.21 -6.90
N VAL A 129 13.38 17.00 -5.99
CA VAL A 129 14.23 16.44 -4.93
C VAL A 129 13.36 15.65 -3.96
N LYS A 130 13.58 14.35 -3.93
CA LYS A 130 12.91 13.44 -3.03
C LYS A 130 13.79 13.14 -1.83
N VAL A 131 13.25 13.36 -0.65
CA VAL A 131 13.87 12.98 0.62
C VAL A 131 13.11 11.79 1.18
N ASP A 132 13.81 10.73 1.55
CA ASP A 132 13.22 9.58 2.22
C ASP A 132 13.58 9.63 3.70
N LEU A 133 12.56 9.81 4.55
CA LEU A 133 12.70 9.90 6.00
C LEU A 133 12.36 8.57 6.69
N LEU A 134 12.35 7.47 5.94
CA LEU A 134 12.07 6.15 6.46
C LEU A 134 13.28 5.60 7.22
N GLY A 135 13.02 4.99 8.37
CA GLY A 135 14.03 4.25 9.12
C GLY A 135 15.01 5.08 9.95
N LEU A 136 14.76 6.38 10.13
CA LEU A 136 15.65 7.24 10.94
C LEU A 136 15.91 6.68 12.34
N GLY A 137 14.88 6.17 13.04
CA GLY A 137 15.03 5.55 14.35
C GLY A 137 15.83 4.24 14.29
N MET A 138 15.73 3.47 13.21
CA MET A 138 16.50 2.25 13.02
C MET A 138 17.98 2.56 12.74
N LEU A 139 18.28 3.58 11.95
CA LEU A 139 19.65 4.02 11.71
C LEU A 139 20.33 4.47 12.99
N ALA A 140 19.64 5.26 13.82
CA ALA A 140 20.14 5.66 15.13
C ALA A 140 20.40 4.45 16.07
N ALA A 141 19.50 3.47 16.06
CA ALA A 141 19.67 2.25 16.84
C ALA A 141 20.87 1.41 16.35
N VAL A 142 21.08 1.34 15.03
CA VAL A 142 22.27 0.65 14.46
C VAL A 142 23.55 1.38 14.85
N GLU A 143 23.59 2.70 14.76
CA GLU A 143 24.72 3.52 15.17
C GLU A 143 25.07 3.30 16.67
N GLU A 144 24.07 3.34 17.54
CA GLU A 144 24.25 3.05 18.96
C GLU A 144 24.77 1.62 19.21
N CYS A 145 24.26 0.62 18.48
CA CYS A 145 24.76 -0.75 18.57
C CYS A 145 26.24 -0.86 18.16
N VAL A 146 26.63 -0.20 17.07
CA VAL A 146 28.02 -0.16 16.61
C VAL A 146 28.91 0.47 17.66
N ASP A 147 28.53 1.60 18.24
CA ASP A 147 29.25 2.28 19.30
C ASP A 147 29.42 1.42 20.57
N LEU A 148 28.34 0.72 20.97
CA LEU A 148 28.39 -0.19 22.11
C LEU A 148 29.34 -1.36 21.87
N ILE A 149 29.34 -1.93 20.66
CA ILE A 149 30.28 -3.02 20.30
C ILE A 149 31.70 -2.50 20.30
N ALA A 150 31.95 -1.34 19.71
CA ALA A 150 33.30 -0.72 19.69
C ALA A 150 33.83 -0.50 21.10
N ARG A 151 33.00 0.05 22.00
CA ARG A 151 33.39 0.26 23.43
C ARG A 151 33.64 -1.07 24.16
N ALA A 152 32.77 -2.08 23.93
CA ALA A 152 32.89 -3.36 24.60
C ALA A 152 34.09 -4.19 24.15
N ARG A 153 34.50 -4.07 22.88
CA ARG A 153 35.60 -4.81 22.28
C ARG A 153 36.92 -4.03 22.23
N GLY A 154 36.89 -2.71 22.44
CA GLY A 154 38.04 -1.84 22.25
C GLY A 154 38.50 -1.71 20.80
N GLU A 155 37.58 -1.96 19.85
CA GLU A 155 37.84 -1.93 18.41
C GLU A 155 37.06 -0.73 17.79
N SER A 156 37.72 -0.04 16.86
CA SER A 156 37.00 0.92 15.99
C SER A 156 36.34 0.13 14.85
N VAL A 157 35.04 0.22 14.69
CA VAL A 157 34.26 -0.42 13.62
C VAL A 157 34.16 0.55 12.46
#